data_6a4cf35812e8ddc8ba631328efd58ad8
#
_entry.id   6a4cf35812e8ddc8ba631328efd58ad8
#
_cell.length_a   1.000
_cell.length_b   1.000
_cell.length_c   1.000
_cell.angle_alpha   90.00
_cell.angle_beta   90.00
_cell.angle_gamma   90.00
#
_symmetry.space_group_name_H-M   'P 1'
#
loop_
_entity.id
_entity.type
_entity.pdbx_description
1 polymer ?
#
loop_
_entity_poly.entity_id
_entity_poly.type
_entity_poly.pdbx_seq_one_letter_code
_entity_poly.pdbx_strand_id
1 'polypeptide(L)'
;MASISDSGRGAKKASMSNFDLFFLIPELKDRIVGKVIDNVYQISDDTFVIKMRPGNVELLLQPGRRIHITNYAIKKPKEPTAFCMALRRRLVDSRVSGIEQVGFERILKIDLERGREALRLYVELLRRGNLVLVKDGRISLAWRYLRMKDRSIVPDAEFKLPPSGSELDPRSLSPEQLLSLGRRGGPLWRSLMGALGINRLYASELALRAGLSPDVDCSQLGPSDFERIGSATASLLSEGPSPVVV
;
A
#
# COMPACT_ATOMS: atom_id res chain seq x y z
N MET A 1 -3.26 -47.28 -5.60
CA MET A 1 -3.98 -46.20 -4.89
C MET A 1 -2.94 -45.33 -4.24
N ALA A 2 -2.56 -44.24 -4.88
CA ALA A 2 -1.60 -43.26 -4.36
C ALA A 2 -2.41 -42.12 -3.76
N SER A 3 -2.26 -41.90 -2.46
CA SER A 3 -2.87 -40.81 -1.72
C SER A 3 -2.25 -39.49 -2.15
N ILE A 4 -3.04 -38.63 -2.78
CA ILE A 4 -2.69 -37.23 -3.04
C ILE A 4 -2.72 -36.51 -1.70
N SER A 5 -1.55 -36.16 -1.17
CA SER A 5 -1.42 -35.37 0.03
C SER A 5 -1.90 -33.94 -0.27
N ASP A 6 -2.95 -33.54 0.43
CA ASP A 6 -3.53 -32.19 0.49
C ASP A 6 -2.51 -31.23 1.13
N SER A 7 -1.71 -30.54 0.30
CA SER A 7 -0.76 -29.48 0.71
C SER A 7 -1.13 -28.10 0.19
N GLY A 8 -2.42 -27.85 -0.08
CA GLY A 8 -2.95 -26.62 -0.67
C GLY A 8 -3.78 -25.74 0.28
N ARG A 9 -3.46 -25.65 1.58
CA ARG A 9 -4.00 -24.55 2.39
C ARG A 9 -3.23 -23.28 2.07
N GLY A 10 -3.74 -22.51 1.10
CA GLY A 10 -3.21 -21.20 0.76
C GLY A 10 -3.06 -20.36 2.02
N ALA A 11 -1.82 -19.95 2.34
CA ALA A 11 -1.55 -19.09 3.47
C ALA A 11 -2.39 -17.82 3.33
N LYS A 12 -3.29 -17.56 4.28
CA LYS A 12 -4.13 -16.35 4.29
C LYS A 12 -3.22 -15.14 4.20
N LYS A 13 -3.44 -14.31 3.19
CA LYS A 13 -2.68 -13.08 2.97
C LYS A 13 -2.85 -12.14 4.17
N ALA A 14 -1.78 -11.94 4.94
CA ALA A 14 -1.83 -11.20 6.20
C ALA A 14 -1.93 -9.68 5.99
N SER A 15 -1.47 -9.16 4.84
CA SER A 15 -1.48 -7.72 4.53
C SER A 15 -1.49 -7.49 3.02
N MET A 16 -2.00 -6.33 2.61
CA MET A 16 -1.93 -5.87 1.23
C MET A 16 -0.48 -5.64 0.79
N SER A 17 -0.18 -6.01 -0.44
CA SER A 17 1.07 -5.70 -1.11
C SER A 17 1.01 -4.32 -1.78
N ASN A 18 2.11 -3.87 -2.34
CA ASN A 18 2.17 -2.69 -3.18
C ASN A 18 1.33 -2.83 -4.46
N PHE A 19 1.29 -4.01 -5.10
CA PHE A 19 0.39 -4.27 -6.22
C PHE A 19 -1.09 -4.19 -5.82
N ASP A 20 -1.47 -4.76 -4.66
CA ASP A 20 -2.86 -4.66 -4.21
C ASP A 20 -3.27 -3.20 -4.01
N LEU A 21 -2.37 -2.39 -3.45
CA LEU A 21 -2.64 -0.97 -3.29
C LEU A 21 -2.73 -0.26 -4.64
N PHE A 22 -1.82 -0.58 -5.56
CA PHE A 22 -1.82 -0.03 -6.92
C PHE A 22 -3.15 -0.27 -7.63
N PHE A 23 -3.65 -1.51 -7.62
CA PHE A 23 -4.93 -1.85 -8.26
C PHE A 23 -6.16 -1.29 -7.52
N LEU A 24 -6.04 -1.01 -6.23
CA LEU A 24 -7.12 -0.43 -5.44
C LEU A 24 -7.28 1.08 -5.65
N ILE A 25 -6.21 1.81 -5.99
CA ILE A 25 -6.24 3.27 -6.12
C ILE A 25 -7.31 3.78 -7.07
N PRO A 26 -7.50 3.25 -8.29
CA PRO A 26 -8.57 3.71 -9.20
C PRO A 26 -9.95 3.62 -8.56
N GLU A 27 -10.29 2.48 -7.94
CA GLU A 27 -11.57 2.30 -7.24
C GLU A 27 -11.75 3.32 -6.12
N LEU A 28 -10.73 3.49 -5.27
CA LEU A 28 -10.80 4.47 -4.19
C LEU A 28 -10.97 5.89 -4.73
N LYS A 29 -10.24 6.23 -5.80
CA LYS A 29 -10.31 7.55 -6.43
C LYS A 29 -11.74 7.88 -6.88
N ASP A 30 -12.38 6.96 -7.58
CA ASP A 30 -13.76 7.12 -8.07
C ASP A 30 -14.78 7.23 -6.94
N ARG A 31 -14.53 6.51 -5.84
CA ARG A 31 -15.49 6.40 -4.75
C ARG A 31 -15.36 7.50 -3.69
N ILE A 32 -14.18 8.07 -3.47
CA ILE A 32 -13.96 9.00 -2.34
C ILE A 32 -13.51 10.41 -2.74
N VAL A 33 -12.90 10.62 -3.91
CA VAL A 33 -12.51 11.99 -4.32
C VAL A 33 -13.75 12.85 -4.51
N GLY A 34 -13.69 14.09 -4.02
CA GLY A 34 -14.80 15.03 -4.00
C GLY A 34 -15.75 14.88 -2.80
N LYS A 35 -15.68 13.77 -2.07
CA LYS A 35 -16.51 13.58 -0.86
C LYS A 35 -15.97 14.35 0.33
N VAL A 36 -16.84 14.60 1.28
CA VAL A 36 -16.55 15.31 2.52
C VAL A 36 -16.54 14.32 3.68
N ILE A 37 -15.55 14.40 4.54
CA ILE A 37 -15.45 13.57 5.74
C ILE A 37 -16.56 13.98 6.71
N ASP A 38 -17.47 13.04 6.99
CA ASP A 38 -18.59 13.20 7.91
C ASP A 38 -18.19 12.85 9.36
N ASN A 39 -17.45 11.75 9.52
CA ASN A 39 -16.97 11.34 10.84
C ASN A 39 -15.78 10.37 10.72
N VAL A 40 -15.08 10.15 11.84
CA VAL A 40 -14.02 9.16 11.99
C VAL A 40 -14.33 8.30 13.21
N TYR A 41 -14.12 7.01 13.08
CA TYR A 41 -14.30 6.04 14.16
C TYR A 41 -13.03 5.19 14.30
N GLN A 42 -12.62 4.93 15.52
CA GLN A 42 -11.66 3.89 15.83
C GLN A 42 -12.43 2.67 16.34
N ILE A 43 -12.44 1.59 15.58
CA ILE A 43 -13.27 0.42 15.84
C ILE A 43 -12.57 -0.54 16.81
N SER A 44 -11.26 -0.67 16.67
CA SER A 44 -10.37 -1.43 17.55
C SER A 44 -9.05 -0.68 17.68
N ASP A 45 -8.09 -1.27 18.37
CA ASP A 45 -6.77 -0.63 18.58
C ASP A 45 -6.09 -0.22 17.27
N ASP A 46 -6.27 -1.00 16.20
CA ASP A 46 -5.59 -0.81 14.92
C ASP A 46 -6.53 -0.57 13.72
N THR A 47 -7.84 -0.42 13.95
CA THR A 47 -8.84 -0.33 12.87
C THR A 47 -9.62 0.97 12.97
N PHE A 48 -9.60 1.72 11.87
CA PHE A 48 -10.28 3.01 11.75
C PHE A 48 -11.29 2.97 10.59
N VAL A 49 -12.35 3.75 10.71
CA VAL A 49 -13.33 3.95 9.65
C VAL A 49 -13.53 5.45 9.46
N ILE A 50 -13.31 5.92 8.24
CA ILE A 50 -13.64 7.28 7.81
C ILE A 50 -14.95 7.21 7.05
N LYS A 51 -15.99 7.84 7.62
CA LYS A 51 -17.30 7.99 7.00
C LYS A 51 -17.34 9.27 6.19
N MET A 52 -17.86 9.20 4.95
CA MET A 52 -17.89 10.33 4.02
C MET A 52 -19.30 10.53 3.44
N ARG A 53 -19.61 11.76 3.08
CA ARG A 53 -20.85 12.19 2.44
C ARG A 53 -20.58 12.95 1.12
N PRO A 54 -21.49 12.98 0.15
CA PRO A 54 -22.73 12.22 0.08
C PRO A 54 -22.52 10.72 -0.18
N GLY A 55 -23.55 9.92 -0.03
CA GLY A 55 -23.56 8.49 -0.39
C GLY A 55 -23.09 7.55 0.73
N ASN A 56 -22.83 8.07 1.94
CA ASN A 56 -22.53 7.26 3.13
C ASN A 56 -21.40 6.24 2.94
N VAL A 57 -20.32 6.65 2.25
CA VAL A 57 -19.16 5.81 1.97
C VAL A 57 -18.33 5.64 3.23
N GLU A 58 -17.97 4.41 3.56
CA GLU A 58 -17.10 4.08 4.68
C GLU A 58 -15.78 3.50 4.18
N LEU A 59 -14.68 4.22 4.42
CA LEU A 59 -13.32 3.77 4.15
C LEU A 59 -12.72 3.15 5.41
N LEU A 60 -12.47 1.86 5.39
CA LEU A 60 -11.80 1.15 6.47
C LEU A 60 -10.28 1.23 6.27
N LEU A 61 -9.58 1.64 7.32
CA LEU A 61 -8.13 1.74 7.39
C LEU A 61 -7.62 0.83 8.51
N GLN A 62 -6.76 -0.12 8.18
CA GLN A 62 -6.05 -0.94 9.14
C GLN A 62 -4.55 -0.83 8.85
N PRO A 63 -3.87 0.19 9.45
CA PRO A 63 -2.45 0.43 9.20
C PRO A 63 -1.61 -0.82 9.45
N GLY A 64 -0.67 -1.08 8.54
CA GLY A 64 0.12 -2.31 8.56
C GLY A 64 -0.53 -3.51 7.88
N ARG A 65 -1.84 -3.42 7.53
CA ARG A 65 -2.57 -4.55 6.97
C ARG A 65 -3.31 -4.23 5.67
N ARG A 66 -4.35 -3.38 5.73
CA ARG A 66 -5.27 -3.18 4.59
C ARG A 66 -6.01 -1.86 4.62
N ILE A 67 -6.52 -1.51 3.45
CA ILE A 67 -7.43 -0.38 3.21
C ILE A 67 -8.49 -0.87 2.23
N HIS A 68 -9.74 -0.54 2.43
CA HIS A 68 -10.81 -0.80 1.47
C HIS A 68 -12.09 -0.04 1.82
N ILE A 69 -12.95 0.16 0.84
CA ILE A 69 -14.33 0.60 1.10
C ILE A 69 -15.10 -0.58 1.66
N THR A 70 -15.88 -0.35 2.71
CA THR A 70 -16.70 -1.38 3.32
C THR A 70 -18.18 -1.06 3.19
N ASN A 71 -18.97 -2.06 2.81
CA ASN A 71 -20.43 -2.01 2.81
C ASN A 71 -21.01 -2.77 4.01
N TYR A 72 -20.18 -3.37 4.85
CA TYR A 72 -20.63 -4.08 6.03
C TYR A 72 -20.97 -3.10 7.14
N ALA A 73 -22.06 -3.37 7.85
CA ALA A 73 -22.43 -2.64 9.06
C ALA A 73 -21.43 -2.94 10.17
N ILE A 74 -20.55 -1.97 10.46
CA ILE A 74 -19.57 -2.07 11.54
C ILE A 74 -20.13 -1.37 12.78
N LYS A 75 -20.18 -2.09 13.91
CA LYS A 75 -20.57 -1.52 15.19
C LYS A 75 -19.55 -0.45 15.61
N LYS A 76 -20.01 0.78 15.76
CA LYS A 76 -19.17 1.90 16.20
C LYS A 76 -19.10 1.91 17.74
N PRO A 77 -17.95 2.15 18.36
CA PRO A 77 -17.82 2.29 19.80
C PRO A 77 -18.60 3.53 20.29
N LYS A 78 -19.19 3.44 21.47
CA LYS A 78 -19.92 4.55 22.09
C LYS A 78 -18.97 5.69 22.47
N GLU A 79 -17.82 5.34 23.01
CA GLU A 79 -16.80 6.28 23.48
C GLU A 79 -15.59 6.27 22.53
N PRO A 80 -15.28 7.40 21.91
CA PRO A 80 -14.10 7.50 21.05
C PRO A 80 -12.82 7.65 21.88
N THR A 81 -11.72 7.06 21.38
CA THR A 81 -10.39 7.27 21.98
C THR A 81 -9.91 8.73 21.84
N ALA A 82 -8.93 9.12 22.64
CA ALA A 82 -8.33 10.44 22.55
C ALA A 82 -7.74 10.73 21.15
N PHE A 83 -7.10 9.73 20.53
CA PHE A 83 -6.60 9.84 19.16
C PHE A 83 -7.73 10.04 18.16
N CYS A 84 -8.80 9.24 18.24
CA CYS A 84 -9.96 9.37 17.38
C CYS A 84 -10.59 10.77 17.49
N MET A 85 -10.74 11.30 18.69
CA MET A 85 -11.23 12.67 18.92
C MET A 85 -10.32 13.74 18.32
N ALA A 86 -9.01 13.58 18.47
CA ALA A 86 -8.02 14.49 17.88
C ALA A 86 -8.06 14.45 16.34
N LEU A 87 -8.27 13.25 15.76
CA LEU A 87 -8.37 13.08 14.32
C LEU A 87 -9.69 13.68 13.78
N ARG A 88 -10.84 13.46 14.47
CA ARG A 88 -12.12 14.08 14.12
C ARG A 88 -12.04 15.60 14.04
N ARG A 89 -11.47 16.24 15.06
CA ARG A 89 -11.34 17.72 15.12
C ARG A 89 -10.59 18.29 13.90
N ARG A 90 -9.70 17.50 13.29
CA ARG A 90 -8.89 17.93 12.16
C ARG A 90 -9.48 17.55 10.82
N LEU A 91 -10.17 16.43 10.73
CA LEU A 91 -10.61 15.84 9.46
C LEU A 91 -12.09 16.09 9.12
N VAL A 92 -12.98 16.21 10.12
CA VAL A 92 -14.40 16.42 9.84
C VAL A 92 -14.59 17.72 9.05
N ASP A 93 -15.49 17.69 8.07
CA ASP A 93 -15.78 18.72 7.07
C ASP A 93 -14.64 19.00 6.08
N SER A 94 -13.55 18.20 6.08
CA SER A 94 -12.57 18.23 5.00
C SER A 94 -13.09 17.51 3.76
N ARG A 95 -12.84 18.07 2.59
CA ARG A 95 -13.08 17.46 1.28
C ARG A 95 -11.86 16.64 0.88
N VAL A 96 -12.07 15.45 0.35
CA VAL A 96 -11.02 14.66 -0.29
C VAL A 96 -10.73 15.25 -1.66
N SER A 97 -9.56 15.84 -1.85
CA SER A 97 -9.12 16.43 -3.12
C SER A 97 -8.28 15.48 -3.98
N GLY A 98 -7.67 14.48 -3.36
CA GLY A 98 -6.86 13.51 -4.07
C GLY A 98 -6.55 12.27 -3.25
N ILE A 99 -6.13 11.22 -3.95
CA ILE A 99 -5.65 9.98 -3.35
C ILE A 99 -4.60 9.35 -4.27
N GLU A 100 -3.51 8.91 -3.71
CA GLU A 100 -2.46 8.24 -4.47
C GLU A 100 -1.66 7.24 -3.63
N GLN A 101 -1.05 6.28 -4.30
CA GLN A 101 0.02 5.46 -3.74
C GLN A 101 1.33 6.25 -3.84
N VAL A 102 2.06 6.35 -2.73
CA VAL A 102 3.34 7.06 -2.70
C VAL A 102 4.42 6.17 -3.32
N GLY A 103 4.97 6.60 -4.45
CA GLY A 103 5.87 5.73 -5.22
C GLY A 103 5.18 4.42 -5.61
N PHE A 104 5.88 3.31 -5.51
CA PHE A 104 5.28 1.97 -5.59
C PHE A 104 5.30 1.27 -4.22
N GLU A 105 5.20 2.07 -3.14
CA GLU A 105 5.28 1.60 -1.77
C GLU A 105 3.89 1.26 -1.19
N ARG A 106 3.88 0.57 -0.06
CA ARG A 106 2.65 0.29 0.69
C ARG A 106 2.25 1.49 1.56
N ILE A 107 2.16 2.65 0.94
CA ILE A 107 1.80 3.93 1.57
C ILE A 107 0.75 4.61 0.72
N LEU A 108 -0.39 4.89 1.32
CA LEU A 108 -1.45 5.70 0.73
C LEU A 108 -1.34 7.12 1.25
N LYS A 109 -1.45 8.09 0.34
CA LYS A 109 -1.64 9.51 0.66
C LYS A 109 -3.05 9.91 0.28
N ILE A 110 -3.77 10.56 1.19
CA ILE A 110 -5.07 11.19 0.95
C ILE A 110 -4.88 12.69 1.13
N ASP A 111 -5.07 13.44 0.06
CA ASP A 111 -5.07 14.91 0.09
C ASP A 111 -6.45 15.41 0.50
N LEU A 112 -6.47 16.37 1.42
CA LEU A 112 -7.67 16.88 2.06
C LEU A 112 -7.64 18.41 2.08
N GLU A 113 -8.78 19.01 1.83
CA GLU A 113 -8.98 20.47 1.87
C GLU A 113 -10.05 20.82 2.89
N ARG A 114 -9.75 21.77 3.77
CA ARG A 114 -10.69 22.32 4.76
C ARG A 114 -10.61 23.84 4.78
N GLY A 115 -11.55 24.47 4.11
CA GLY A 115 -11.46 25.92 3.88
C GLY A 115 -10.21 26.28 3.08
N ARG A 116 -9.26 27.01 3.70
CA ARG A 116 -7.96 27.35 3.08
C ARG A 116 -6.83 26.43 3.50
N GLU A 117 -7.11 25.45 4.34
CA GLU A 117 -6.11 24.52 4.84
C GLU A 117 -5.97 23.30 3.92
N ALA A 118 -4.74 22.98 3.55
CA ALA A 118 -4.39 21.72 2.88
C ALA A 118 -3.79 20.75 3.90
N LEU A 119 -4.38 19.57 3.99
CA LEU A 119 -3.94 18.49 4.88
C LEU A 119 -3.61 17.25 4.07
N ARG A 120 -2.69 16.43 4.56
CA ARG A 120 -2.34 15.14 3.95
C ARG A 120 -2.41 14.05 5.00
N LEU A 121 -3.25 13.05 4.77
CA LEU A 121 -3.30 11.87 5.62
C LEU A 121 -2.52 10.74 4.96
N TYR A 122 -1.41 10.33 5.59
CA TYR A 122 -0.63 9.18 5.18
C TYR A 122 -1.09 7.94 5.94
N VAL A 123 -1.38 6.86 5.21
CA VAL A 123 -1.71 5.54 5.75
C VAL A 123 -0.60 4.59 5.37
N GLU A 124 0.19 4.19 6.35
CA GLU A 124 1.33 3.31 6.15
C GLU A 124 0.90 1.86 6.37
N LEU A 125 0.95 1.04 5.32
CA LEU A 125 0.71 -0.42 5.38
C LEU A 125 2.01 -1.20 5.60
N LEU A 126 3.05 -0.53 6.09
CA LEU A 126 4.32 -1.14 6.47
C LEU A 126 4.17 -1.95 7.76
N ARG A 127 5.18 -2.78 8.09
CA ARG A 127 5.10 -3.74 9.20
C ARG A 127 4.58 -3.17 10.52
N ARG A 128 4.96 -1.95 10.89
CA ARG A 128 4.49 -1.29 12.13
C ARG A 128 3.21 -0.49 11.93
N GLY A 129 2.82 -0.22 10.71
CA GLY A 129 1.64 0.56 10.35
C GLY A 129 1.52 1.91 11.07
N ASN A 130 1.08 2.95 10.39
CA ASN A 130 0.78 4.22 11.03
C ASN A 130 -0.29 5.01 10.28
N LEU A 131 -0.92 5.94 10.97
CA LEU A 131 -1.69 7.05 10.40
C LEU A 131 -0.96 8.34 10.78
N VAL A 132 -0.55 9.12 9.78
CA VAL A 132 0.15 10.38 10.01
C VAL A 132 -0.56 11.49 9.26
N LEU A 133 -1.09 12.46 10.00
CA LEU A 133 -1.67 13.67 9.44
C LEU A 133 -0.61 14.76 9.39
N VAL A 134 -0.43 15.30 8.20
CA VAL A 134 0.56 16.33 7.89
C VAL A 134 -0.14 17.61 7.47
N LYS A 135 0.31 18.74 7.99
CA LYS A 135 -0.08 20.09 7.60
C LYS A 135 1.19 20.90 7.35
N ASP A 136 1.25 21.61 6.25
CA ASP A 136 2.38 22.48 5.87
C ASP A 136 3.76 21.78 5.97
N GLY A 137 3.80 20.50 5.57
CA GLY A 137 5.02 19.68 5.63
C GLY A 137 5.38 19.15 7.03
N ARG A 138 4.60 19.49 8.07
CA ARG A 138 4.85 19.08 9.45
C ARG A 138 3.81 18.11 9.98
N ILE A 139 4.21 17.28 10.92
CA ILE A 139 3.34 16.28 11.56
C ILE A 139 2.39 16.97 12.53
N SER A 140 1.12 17.07 12.11
CA SER A 140 0.04 17.62 12.94
C SER A 140 -0.51 16.61 13.95
N LEU A 141 -0.56 15.32 13.56
CA LEU A 141 -1.04 14.23 14.42
C LEU A 141 -0.50 12.90 13.88
N ALA A 142 -0.15 11.98 14.75
CA ALA A 142 0.16 10.61 14.36
C ALA A 142 -0.50 9.63 15.33
N TRP A 143 -0.94 8.47 14.81
CA TRP A 143 -1.48 7.39 15.64
C TRP A 143 -0.41 6.82 16.57
N ARG A 144 0.82 6.65 16.02
CA ARG A 144 1.99 6.19 16.77
C ARG A 144 3.12 7.19 16.62
N TYR A 145 3.57 7.76 17.73
CA TYR A 145 4.77 8.58 17.77
C TYR A 145 6.00 7.68 17.90
N LEU A 146 6.98 7.86 17.03
CA LEU A 146 8.15 7.01 16.92
C LEU A 146 9.40 7.87 16.67
N ARG A 147 10.51 7.48 17.29
CA ARG A 147 11.85 7.99 16.95
C ARG A 147 12.65 6.84 16.34
N MET A 148 13.10 7.01 15.13
CA MET A 148 13.88 6.01 14.38
C MET A 148 15.15 6.68 13.86
N LYS A 149 16.10 5.88 13.39
CA LYS A 149 17.38 6.38 12.88
C LYS A 149 17.19 7.37 11.72
N ASP A 150 16.31 7.05 10.79
CA ASP A 150 16.17 7.76 9.51
C ASP A 150 15.03 8.79 9.52
N ARG A 151 14.09 8.69 10.46
CA ARG A 151 12.99 9.65 10.61
C ARG A 151 12.42 9.67 12.03
N SER A 152 11.89 10.82 12.43
CA SER A 152 11.14 10.97 13.67
C SER A 152 9.69 11.32 13.37
N ILE A 153 8.76 10.55 13.94
CA ILE A 153 7.33 10.85 13.90
C ILE A 153 6.96 11.37 15.28
N VAL A 154 7.09 12.68 15.44
CA VAL A 154 6.73 13.42 16.68
C VAL A 154 5.96 14.68 16.29
N PRO A 155 5.16 15.26 17.20
CA PRO A 155 4.41 16.48 16.90
C PRO A 155 5.33 17.58 16.37
N ASP A 156 4.84 18.30 15.37
CA ASP A 156 5.48 19.44 14.73
C ASP A 156 6.85 19.18 14.05
N ALA A 157 7.32 17.93 14.01
CA ALA A 157 8.49 17.59 13.22
C ALA A 157 8.19 17.67 11.73
N GLU A 158 9.22 17.96 10.91
CA GLU A 158 9.16 17.82 9.47
C GLU A 158 8.79 16.38 9.10
N PHE A 159 7.77 16.22 8.25
CA PHE A 159 7.37 14.90 7.78
C PHE A 159 8.34 14.38 6.71
N LYS A 160 8.89 13.20 6.97
CA LYS A 160 9.71 12.45 6.02
C LYS A 160 9.05 11.11 5.73
N LEU A 161 9.02 10.73 4.48
CA LEU A 161 8.61 9.38 4.09
C LEU A 161 9.60 8.35 4.65
N PRO A 162 9.16 7.12 4.93
CA PRO A 162 10.11 6.05 5.24
C PRO A 162 11.06 5.83 4.06
N PRO A 163 12.26 5.30 4.30
CA PRO A 163 13.15 4.86 3.22
C PRO A 163 12.40 3.92 2.28
N SER A 164 12.63 4.06 0.98
CA SER A 164 12.04 3.15 -0.02
C SER A 164 12.48 1.72 0.25
N GLY A 165 11.53 0.78 0.18
CA GLY A 165 11.79 -0.65 0.21
C GLY A 165 12.20 -1.21 -1.14
N SER A 166 12.10 -0.40 -2.21
CA SER A 166 12.46 -0.76 -3.58
C SER A 166 13.59 0.12 -4.12
N GLU A 167 14.44 -0.46 -4.95
CA GLU A 167 15.47 0.27 -5.70
C GLU A 167 14.93 0.76 -7.04
N LEU A 168 13.96 0.02 -7.60
CA LEU A 168 13.38 0.25 -8.91
C LEU A 168 11.87 0.40 -8.80
N ASP A 169 11.30 1.27 -9.62
CA ASP A 169 9.85 1.40 -9.77
C ASP A 169 9.38 0.48 -10.90
N PRO A 170 8.54 -0.52 -10.62
CA PRO A 170 8.05 -1.46 -11.64
C PRO A 170 7.24 -0.77 -12.75
N ARG A 171 6.76 0.46 -12.54
CA ARG A 171 6.02 1.23 -13.54
C ARG A 171 6.90 1.89 -14.60
N SER A 172 8.22 1.96 -14.34
CA SER A 172 9.18 2.68 -15.20
C SER A 172 10.53 1.97 -15.29
N LEU A 173 10.50 0.65 -15.57
CA LEU A 173 11.71 -0.16 -15.69
C LEU A 173 12.42 0.10 -17.02
N SER A 174 13.72 0.42 -16.97
CA SER A 174 14.57 0.45 -18.16
C SER A 174 15.26 -0.88 -18.41
N PRO A 175 15.64 -1.20 -19.66
CA PRO A 175 16.41 -2.40 -19.99
C PRO A 175 17.70 -2.52 -19.16
N GLU A 176 18.42 -1.42 -18.95
CA GLU A 176 19.68 -1.39 -18.18
C GLU A 176 19.44 -1.72 -16.71
N GLN A 177 18.36 -1.21 -16.13
CA GLN A 177 17.96 -1.53 -14.76
C GLN A 177 17.66 -3.02 -14.61
N LEU A 178 16.92 -3.60 -15.55
CA LEU A 178 16.62 -5.03 -15.54
C LEU A 178 17.89 -5.87 -15.68
N LEU A 179 18.79 -5.53 -16.60
CA LEU A 179 20.08 -6.21 -16.77
C LEU A 179 20.93 -6.17 -15.50
N SER A 180 20.80 -5.13 -14.67
CA SER A 180 21.51 -5.04 -13.39
C SER A 180 21.10 -6.12 -12.39
N LEU A 181 19.91 -6.73 -12.54
CA LEU A 181 19.45 -7.83 -11.70
C LEU A 181 20.33 -9.09 -11.86
N GLY A 182 20.82 -9.35 -13.06
CA GLY A 182 21.72 -10.48 -13.35
C GLY A 182 23.02 -10.43 -12.56
N ARG A 183 23.49 -9.24 -12.20
CA ARG A 183 24.74 -9.06 -11.43
C ARG A 183 24.59 -9.45 -9.96
N ARG A 184 23.35 -9.64 -9.46
CA ARG A 184 23.09 -9.95 -8.05
C ARG A 184 23.34 -11.41 -7.70
N GLY A 185 23.20 -12.31 -8.71
CA GLY A 185 23.24 -13.75 -8.50
C GLY A 185 22.09 -14.26 -7.63
N GLY A 186 22.03 -15.58 -7.47
CA GLY A 186 21.02 -16.25 -6.67
C GLY A 186 19.62 -16.30 -7.32
N PRO A 187 18.60 -16.80 -6.60
CA PRO A 187 17.28 -17.05 -7.18
C PRO A 187 16.60 -15.78 -7.69
N LEU A 188 16.03 -15.84 -8.90
CA LEU A 188 15.35 -14.74 -9.58
C LEU A 188 14.28 -14.07 -8.69
N TRP A 189 13.44 -14.86 -8.00
CA TRP A 189 12.41 -14.29 -7.11
C TRP A 189 13.00 -13.37 -6.04
N ARG A 190 14.20 -13.71 -5.51
CA ARG A 190 14.83 -12.89 -4.46
C ARG A 190 15.34 -11.57 -5.02
N SER A 191 15.94 -11.60 -6.21
CA SER A 191 16.43 -10.40 -6.90
C SER A 191 15.28 -9.47 -7.27
N LEU A 192 14.17 -10.01 -7.78
CA LEU A 192 12.95 -9.23 -8.06
C LEU A 192 12.35 -8.63 -6.79
N MET A 193 12.27 -9.39 -5.69
CA MET A 193 11.77 -8.87 -4.41
C MET A 193 12.60 -7.68 -3.94
N GLY A 194 13.92 -7.80 -3.93
CA GLY A 194 14.82 -6.75 -3.46
C GLY A 194 14.78 -5.52 -4.36
N ALA A 195 14.80 -5.72 -5.67
CA ALA A 195 14.80 -4.62 -6.63
C ALA A 195 13.49 -3.85 -6.67
N LEU A 196 12.36 -4.57 -6.73
CA LEU A 196 11.04 -3.98 -6.94
C LEU A 196 10.24 -3.74 -5.64
N GLY A 197 10.79 -4.13 -4.48
CA GLY A 197 10.10 -4.02 -3.19
C GLY A 197 8.82 -4.85 -3.08
N ILE A 198 8.67 -5.88 -3.92
CA ILE A 198 7.47 -6.73 -4.01
C ILE A 198 7.60 -7.97 -3.12
N ASN A 199 6.48 -8.63 -2.84
CA ASN A 199 6.50 -9.89 -2.10
C ASN A 199 6.86 -11.10 -3.00
N ARG A 200 7.15 -12.25 -2.37
CA ARG A 200 7.55 -13.47 -3.08
C ARG A 200 6.48 -13.95 -4.08
N LEU A 201 5.19 -13.77 -3.76
CA LEU A 201 4.10 -14.19 -4.65
C LEU A 201 4.21 -13.48 -6.01
N TYR A 202 4.28 -12.16 -5.99
CA TYR A 202 4.41 -11.37 -7.22
C TYR A 202 5.75 -11.56 -7.92
N ALA A 203 6.84 -11.73 -7.17
CA ALA A 203 8.14 -12.02 -7.76
C ALA A 203 8.14 -13.36 -8.50
N SER A 204 7.52 -14.40 -7.93
CA SER A 204 7.36 -15.70 -8.60
C SER A 204 6.42 -15.63 -9.79
N GLU A 205 5.33 -14.90 -9.68
CA GLU A 205 4.38 -14.67 -10.79
C GLU A 205 5.06 -14.00 -11.98
N LEU A 206 5.85 -12.95 -11.75
CA LEU A 206 6.61 -12.27 -12.81
C LEU A 206 7.60 -13.21 -13.51
N ALA A 207 8.32 -14.05 -12.74
CA ALA A 207 9.23 -15.04 -13.31
C ALA A 207 8.46 -16.03 -14.20
N LEU A 208 7.36 -16.59 -13.70
CA LEU A 208 6.54 -17.57 -14.45
C LEU A 208 5.93 -16.96 -15.72
N ARG A 209 5.42 -15.73 -15.67
CA ARG A 209 4.92 -15.01 -16.85
C ARG A 209 6.02 -14.74 -17.88
N ALA A 210 7.25 -14.54 -17.44
CA ALA A 210 8.40 -14.43 -18.31
C ALA A 210 8.86 -15.79 -18.88
N GLY A 211 8.19 -16.90 -18.53
CA GLY A 211 8.57 -18.26 -18.93
C GLY A 211 9.85 -18.75 -18.24
N LEU A 212 10.12 -18.25 -17.02
CA LEU A 212 11.32 -18.58 -16.25
C LEU A 212 10.94 -19.28 -14.94
N SER A 213 11.84 -20.16 -14.45
CA SER A 213 11.70 -20.67 -13.08
C SER A 213 11.97 -19.56 -12.09
N PRO A 214 11.13 -19.37 -11.05
CA PRO A 214 11.41 -18.41 -9.98
C PRO A 214 12.77 -18.66 -9.28
N ASP A 215 13.19 -19.93 -9.22
CA ASP A 215 14.41 -20.35 -8.54
C ASP A 215 15.65 -20.37 -9.46
N VAL A 216 15.53 -19.97 -10.74
CA VAL A 216 16.69 -19.86 -11.62
C VAL A 216 17.68 -18.83 -11.09
N ASP A 217 18.97 -19.12 -11.21
CA ASP A 217 20.00 -18.15 -10.82
C ASP A 217 20.04 -16.98 -11.81
N CYS A 218 19.91 -15.75 -11.30
CA CYS A 218 19.93 -14.54 -12.12
C CYS A 218 21.19 -14.40 -12.98
N SER A 219 22.33 -14.95 -12.54
CA SER A 219 23.58 -14.88 -13.28
C SER A 219 23.59 -15.73 -14.57
N GLN A 220 22.63 -16.66 -14.69
CA GLN A 220 22.46 -17.51 -15.87
C GLN A 220 21.55 -16.90 -16.93
N LEU A 221 20.88 -15.77 -16.61
CA LEU A 221 19.93 -15.12 -17.47
C LEU A 221 20.60 -14.17 -18.47
N GLY A 222 20.14 -14.22 -19.72
CA GLY A 222 20.59 -13.33 -20.79
C GLY A 222 19.70 -12.08 -20.93
N PRO A 223 20.10 -11.13 -21.79
CA PRO A 223 19.35 -9.91 -22.04
C PRO A 223 17.87 -10.16 -22.42
N SER A 224 17.60 -11.16 -23.28
CA SER A 224 16.26 -11.51 -23.72
C SER A 224 15.35 -12.01 -22.58
N ASP A 225 15.93 -12.62 -21.55
CA ASP A 225 15.17 -13.03 -20.36
C ASP A 225 14.71 -11.84 -19.55
N PHE A 226 15.58 -10.83 -19.38
CA PHE A 226 15.24 -9.59 -18.70
C PHE A 226 14.23 -8.74 -19.47
N GLU A 227 14.28 -8.73 -20.80
CA GLU A 227 13.23 -8.12 -21.63
C GLU A 227 11.88 -8.79 -21.39
N ARG A 228 11.82 -10.14 -21.31
CA ARG A 228 10.59 -10.88 -20.98
C ARG A 228 10.08 -10.54 -19.59
N ILE A 229 10.97 -10.37 -18.59
CA ILE A 229 10.59 -9.93 -17.25
C ILE A 229 10.00 -8.51 -17.29
N GLY A 230 10.58 -7.59 -18.05
CA GLY A 230 10.05 -6.25 -18.26
C GLY A 230 8.65 -6.28 -18.89
N SER A 231 8.47 -7.06 -19.94
CA SER A 231 7.19 -7.25 -20.62
C SER A 231 6.15 -7.88 -19.69
N ALA A 232 6.53 -8.89 -18.90
CA ALA A 232 5.66 -9.51 -17.90
C ALA A 232 5.23 -8.52 -16.82
N THR A 233 6.14 -7.63 -16.39
CA THR A 233 5.84 -6.59 -15.41
C THR A 233 4.85 -5.56 -15.98
N ALA A 234 5.08 -5.09 -17.19
CA ALA A 234 4.17 -4.16 -17.88
C ALA A 234 2.78 -4.79 -18.10
N SER A 235 2.73 -6.05 -18.52
CA SER A 235 1.48 -6.81 -18.67
C SER A 235 0.73 -6.87 -17.33
N LEU A 236 1.39 -7.27 -16.25
CA LEU A 236 0.76 -7.36 -14.93
C LEU A 236 0.19 -6.01 -14.47
N LEU A 237 0.90 -4.90 -14.69
CA LEU A 237 0.45 -3.56 -14.32
C LEU A 237 -0.74 -3.07 -15.16
N SER A 238 -0.88 -3.55 -16.40
CA SER A 238 -1.99 -3.19 -17.29
C SER A 238 -3.26 -4.03 -17.07
N GLU A 239 -3.12 -5.16 -16.37
CA GLU A 239 -4.28 -6.00 -16.03
C GLU A 239 -5.15 -5.26 -15.00
N GLY A 240 -6.46 -5.22 -15.24
CA GLY A 240 -7.41 -4.76 -14.25
C GLY A 240 -7.47 -5.72 -13.05
N PRO A 241 -7.96 -5.26 -11.87
CA PRO A 241 -8.13 -6.14 -10.72
C PRO A 241 -9.12 -7.26 -11.05
N SER A 242 -8.67 -8.51 -10.89
CA SER A 242 -9.52 -9.70 -10.97
C SER A 242 -9.53 -10.38 -9.59
N PRO A 243 -10.37 -9.89 -8.66
CA PRO A 243 -10.39 -10.43 -7.31
C PRO A 243 -10.95 -11.86 -7.32
N VAL A 244 -10.16 -12.80 -6.79
CA VAL A 244 -10.59 -14.17 -6.52
C VAL A 244 -10.81 -14.31 -5.02
N VAL A 245 -12.02 -14.70 -4.63
CA VAL A 245 -12.31 -15.11 -3.26
C VAL A 245 -11.93 -16.59 -3.13
N VAL A 246 -10.93 -16.88 -2.31
CA VAL A 246 -10.46 -18.22 -1.99
C VAL A 246 -10.94 -18.63 -0.61
#